data_0a83b4bb8ef07e5bba9befb44def035a
#
_entry.id   0a83b4bb8ef07e5bba9befb44def035a
#
_cell.length_a   1.000
_cell.length_b   1.000
_cell.length_c   1.000
_cell.angle_alpha   90.00
_cell.angle_beta   90.00
_cell.angle_gamma   90.00
#
_symmetry.space_group_name_H-M   'P 1'
#
loop_
_entity.id
_entity.type
_entity.pdbx_description
1 polymer ?
#
loop_
_entity_poly.entity_id
_entity_poly.type
_entity_poly.pdbx_seq_one_letter_code
_entity_poly.pdbx_strand_id
1 'polypeptide(L)'
;MNSKIFSEELAKIKNRDLRKVVTEFIERAPDYIEHVPASSSGMFHPHFDQGEGGLVRHLKMCVVIAEELMRLSKYSSANYDAVTAGCILHDMYKNGYTDSRHTVLTHDIICATEFKRFAEEWGEKNLHFASRTRKDEYEILTDAVYDAIRQHMGQWGTWGAHATTYTAEVVVMSDYIASRKFFDIYSTEVNQ
;
A
#
# COMPACT_ATOMS: atom_id res chain seq x y z
N MET A 1 6.59 -4.27 -13.67
CA MET A 1 5.98 -2.96 -13.35
C MET A 1 7.04 -1.86 -13.25
N ASN A 2 6.72 -0.60 -13.58
CA ASN A 2 7.68 0.51 -13.53
C ASN A 2 7.58 1.30 -12.22
N SER A 3 8.55 1.14 -11.32
CA SER A 3 8.58 1.84 -10.02
C SER A 3 8.60 3.38 -10.12
N LYS A 4 9.01 3.93 -11.27
CA LYS A 4 9.02 5.39 -11.50
C LYS A 4 7.63 6.04 -11.41
N ILE A 5 6.57 5.26 -11.59
CA ILE A 5 5.19 5.73 -11.43
C ILE A 5 4.96 6.24 -10.00
N PHE A 6 5.66 5.68 -9.00
CA PHE A 6 5.57 6.06 -7.59
C PHE A 6 6.77 6.89 -7.11
N SER A 7 7.50 7.55 -8.02
CA SER A 7 8.74 8.27 -7.64
C SER A 7 8.53 9.34 -6.56
N GLU A 8 7.41 10.06 -6.59
CA GLU A 8 7.08 11.08 -5.60
C GLU A 8 6.74 10.47 -4.24
N GLU A 9 5.97 9.39 -4.23
CA GLU A 9 5.59 8.67 -3.02
C GLU A 9 6.80 7.96 -2.40
N LEU A 10 7.62 7.31 -3.21
CA LEU A 10 8.86 6.66 -2.77
C LEU A 10 9.87 7.67 -2.17
N ALA A 11 9.94 8.89 -2.70
CA ALA A 11 10.80 9.94 -2.15
C ALA A 11 10.40 10.37 -0.72
N LYS A 12 9.16 10.12 -0.29
CA LYS A 12 8.66 10.40 1.05
C LYS A 12 9.21 9.42 2.09
N ILE A 13 9.56 8.20 1.72
CA ILE A 13 10.17 7.20 2.60
C ILE A 13 11.60 7.64 2.93
N LYS A 14 11.86 8.00 4.19
CA LYS A 14 13.16 8.55 4.62
C LYS A 14 14.20 7.46 4.84
N ASN A 15 13.80 6.31 5.42
CA ASN A 15 14.70 5.20 5.60
C ASN A 15 15.14 4.66 4.22
N ARG A 16 16.47 4.70 3.99
CA ARG A 16 17.05 4.38 2.69
C ARG A 16 16.87 2.91 2.29
N ASP A 17 16.97 2.02 3.27
CA ASP A 17 16.92 0.59 3.02
C ASP A 17 15.46 0.16 2.75
N LEU A 18 14.52 0.68 3.56
CA LEU A 18 13.09 0.47 3.30
C LEU A 18 12.70 1.01 1.91
N ARG A 19 13.11 2.24 1.56
CA ARG A 19 12.81 2.79 0.23
C ARG A 19 13.34 1.91 -0.89
N LYS A 20 14.56 1.37 -0.76
CA LYS A 20 15.14 0.49 -1.78
C LYS A 20 14.36 -0.82 -1.93
N VAL A 21 14.10 -1.51 -0.82
CA VAL A 21 13.36 -2.78 -0.89
C VAL A 21 11.96 -2.59 -1.44
N VAL A 22 11.26 -1.51 -1.07
CA VAL A 22 9.94 -1.16 -1.62
C VAL A 22 10.02 -0.90 -3.12
N THR A 23 11.03 -0.11 -3.57
CA THR A 23 11.23 0.15 -5.00
C THR A 23 11.45 -1.13 -5.80
N GLU A 24 12.36 -2.00 -5.34
CA GLU A 24 12.68 -3.25 -6.01
C GLU A 24 11.52 -4.27 -5.95
N PHE A 25 10.71 -4.24 -4.89
CA PHE A 25 9.50 -5.06 -4.81
C PHE A 25 8.44 -4.62 -5.82
N ILE A 26 8.21 -3.31 -5.98
CA ILE A 26 7.30 -2.76 -7.00
C ILE A 26 7.70 -3.23 -8.40
N GLU A 27 9.00 -3.27 -8.71
CA GLU A 27 9.49 -3.72 -10.03
C GLU A 27 9.21 -5.20 -10.32
N ARG A 28 8.93 -6.00 -9.27
CA ARG A 28 8.53 -7.41 -9.39
C ARG A 28 7.02 -7.64 -9.37
N ALA A 29 6.25 -6.62 -8.98
CA ALA A 29 4.80 -6.71 -8.96
C ALA A 29 4.24 -6.97 -10.38
N PRO A 30 3.07 -7.61 -10.50
CA PRO A 30 2.45 -7.88 -11.78
C PRO A 30 2.21 -6.62 -12.62
N ASP A 31 2.48 -6.67 -13.92
CA ASP A 31 2.36 -5.51 -14.83
C ASP A 31 0.92 -5.00 -14.97
N TYR A 32 -0.09 -5.84 -14.73
CA TYR A 32 -1.49 -5.43 -14.83
C TYR A 32 -1.86 -4.26 -13.91
N ILE A 33 -1.12 -4.05 -12.82
CA ILE A 33 -1.38 -2.97 -11.84
C ILE A 33 -1.39 -1.60 -12.50
N GLU A 34 -0.57 -1.40 -13.54
CA GLU A 34 -0.51 -0.14 -14.28
C GLU A 34 -1.78 0.15 -15.10
N HIS A 35 -2.61 -0.86 -15.34
CA HIS A 35 -3.71 -0.80 -16.30
C HIS A 35 -5.10 -1.02 -15.70
N VAL A 36 -5.18 -1.71 -14.55
CA VAL A 36 -6.47 -2.09 -13.99
C VAL A 36 -7.14 -0.96 -13.19
N PRO A 37 -8.49 -0.97 -13.10
CA PRO A 37 -9.19 -0.09 -12.18
C PRO A 37 -8.95 -0.49 -10.72
N ALA A 38 -9.15 0.45 -9.80
CA ALA A 38 -9.10 0.17 -8.37
C ALA A 38 -10.20 -0.81 -7.90
N SER A 39 -11.31 -0.87 -8.62
CA SER A 39 -12.40 -1.81 -8.34
C SER A 39 -12.89 -2.47 -9.61
N SER A 40 -12.95 -3.80 -9.62
CA SER A 40 -13.51 -4.56 -10.74
C SER A 40 -15.02 -4.36 -10.92
N SER A 41 -15.74 -3.97 -9.86
CA SER A 41 -17.19 -3.72 -9.91
C SER A 41 -17.56 -2.25 -10.14
N GLY A 42 -16.63 -1.32 -9.90
CA GLY A 42 -16.91 0.13 -9.90
C GLY A 42 -17.92 0.59 -8.85
N MET A 43 -18.37 -0.31 -7.95
CA MET A 43 -19.49 -0.06 -7.05
C MET A 43 -19.14 0.90 -5.92
N PHE A 44 -17.95 0.82 -5.36
CA PHE A 44 -17.56 1.52 -4.15
C PHE A 44 -16.58 2.66 -4.40
N HIS A 45 -15.73 2.55 -5.40
CA HIS A 45 -14.66 3.49 -5.70
C HIS A 45 -15.16 4.73 -6.45
N PRO A 46 -14.54 5.91 -6.22
CA PRO A 46 -14.87 7.13 -6.95
C PRO A 46 -14.50 7.04 -8.43
N HIS A 47 -15.04 7.94 -9.23
CA HIS A 47 -14.85 7.93 -10.69
C HIS A 47 -13.38 8.02 -11.12
N PHE A 48 -12.56 8.77 -10.38
CA PHE A 48 -11.15 8.96 -10.74
C PHE A 48 -10.30 7.67 -10.59
N ASP A 49 -10.77 6.70 -9.81
CA ASP A 49 -10.12 5.40 -9.61
C ASP A 49 -10.61 4.32 -10.59
N GLN A 50 -11.57 4.66 -11.46
CA GLN A 50 -12.13 3.72 -12.43
C GLN A 50 -11.34 3.74 -13.75
N GLY A 51 -11.47 2.67 -14.52
CA GLY A 51 -10.79 2.56 -15.81
C GLY A 51 -9.29 2.32 -15.71
N GLU A 52 -8.62 2.51 -16.83
CA GLU A 52 -7.17 2.24 -16.96
C GLU A 52 -6.34 3.08 -15.98
N GLY A 53 -5.41 2.43 -15.28
CA GLY A 53 -4.56 3.07 -14.27
C GLY A 53 -5.27 3.49 -12.99
N GLY A 54 -6.52 3.09 -12.81
CA GLY A 54 -7.32 3.44 -11.62
C GLY A 54 -6.68 2.95 -10.33
N LEU A 55 -6.11 1.75 -10.33
CA LEU A 55 -5.44 1.21 -9.14
C LEU A 55 -4.22 2.05 -8.74
N VAL A 56 -3.42 2.49 -9.70
CA VAL A 56 -2.28 3.39 -9.40
C VAL A 56 -2.76 4.69 -8.77
N ARG A 57 -3.83 5.30 -9.30
CA ARG A 57 -4.39 6.54 -8.74
C ARG A 57 -4.91 6.35 -7.32
N HIS A 58 -5.57 5.22 -7.07
CA HIS A 58 -6.03 4.84 -5.74
C HIS A 58 -4.86 4.71 -4.73
N LEU A 59 -3.81 3.96 -5.07
CA LEU A 59 -2.63 3.81 -4.21
C LEU A 59 -1.97 5.16 -3.87
N LYS A 60 -1.85 6.04 -4.85
CA LYS A 60 -1.35 7.41 -4.63
C LYS A 60 -2.27 8.23 -3.73
N MET A 61 -3.59 8.12 -3.91
CA MET A 61 -4.56 8.79 -3.04
C MET A 61 -4.49 8.28 -1.61
N CYS A 62 -4.27 6.97 -1.40
CA CYS A 62 -4.04 6.43 -0.06
C CYS A 62 -2.84 7.10 0.63
N VAL A 63 -1.74 7.34 -0.09
CA VAL A 63 -0.58 8.06 0.48
C VAL A 63 -0.95 9.49 0.87
N VAL A 64 -1.68 10.22 0.04
CA VAL A 64 -2.13 11.58 0.36
C VAL A 64 -3.02 11.62 1.60
N ILE A 65 -4.00 10.72 1.68
CA ILE A 65 -4.89 10.62 2.84
C ILE A 65 -4.12 10.22 4.10
N ALA A 66 -3.17 9.28 3.99
CA ALA A 66 -2.33 8.87 5.10
C ALA A 66 -1.52 10.05 5.68
N GLU A 67 -0.98 10.91 4.82
CA GLU A 67 -0.27 12.12 5.27
C GLU A 67 -1.18 13.05 6.11
N GLU A 68 -2.43 13.23 5.73
CA GLU A 68 -3.38 14.04 6.50
C GLU A 68 -3.77 13.34 7.82
N LEU A 69 -4.02 12.03 7.80
CA LEU A 69 -4.31 11.27 9.02
C LEU A 69 -3.15 11.32 10.03
N MET A 70 -1.92 11.20 9.55
CA MET A 70 -0.70 11.25 10.37
C MET A 70 -0.47 12.60 11.08
N ARG A 71 -1.17 13.67 10.69
CA ARG A 71 -1.16 14.96 11.41
C ARG A 71 -2.01 14.93 12.69
N LEU A 72 -2.89 13.95 12.83
CA LEU A 72 -3.70 13.79 14.03
C LEU A 72 -2.86 13.24 15.18
N SER A 73 -3.04 13.79 16.38
CA SER A 73 -2.31 13.37 17.58
C SER A 73 -2.48 11.89 17.92
N LYS A 74 -3.61 11.30 17.58
CA LYS A 74 -3.89 9.86 17.73
C LYS A 74 -2.81 9.00 17.07
N TYR A 75 -2.28 9.42 15.93
CA TYR A 75 -1.35 8.64 15.12
C TYR A 75 0.12 9.06 15.30
N SER A 76 0.43 9.82 16.35
CA SER A 76 1.80 10.32 16.61
C SER A 76 2.86 9.22 16.78
N SER A 77 2.46 8.00 17.11
CA SER A 77 3.36 6.84 17.22
C SER A 77 3.35 5.91 16.00
N ALA A 78 2.54 6.22 14.96
CA ALA A 78 2.61 5.48 13.70
C ALA A 78 3.92 5.79 12.97
N ASN A 79 4.50 4.76 12.34
CA ASN A 79 5.73 4.97 11.58
C ASN A 79 5.42 5.50 10.18
N TYR A 80 5.84 6.74 9.88
CA TYR A 80 5.54 7.42 8.63
C TYR A 80 6.07 6.65 7.39
N ASP A 81 7.27 6.11 7.46
CA ASP A 81 7.88 5.39 6.35
C ASP A 81 7.15 4.08 6.05
N ALA A 82 6.80 3.33 7.12
CA ALA A 82 6.04 2.09 6.99
C ALA A 82 4.59 2.33 6.53
N VAL A 83 3.94 3.42 6.98
CA VAL A 83 2.62 3.83 6.49
C VAL A 83 2.67 4.13 4.99
N THR A 84 3.63 4.95 4.55
CA THR A 84 3.78 5.30 3.13
C THR A 84 4.02 4.05 2.28
N ALA A 85 4.91 3.16 2.72
CA ALA A 85 5.17 1.90 2.04
C ALA A 85 3.91 1.01 2.00
N GLY A 86 3.20 0.88 3.11
CA GLY A 86 1.96 0.11 3.19
C GLY A 86 0.89 0.63 2.22
N CYS A 87 0.68 1.95 2.16
CA CYS A 87 -0.24 2.58 1.21
C CYS A 87 0.12 2.30 -0.25
N ILE A 88 1.41 2.29 -0.60
CA ILE A 88 1.84 1.97 -1.97
C ILE A 88 1.62 0.48 -2.28
N LEU A 89 1.85 -0.41 -1.32
CA LEU A 89 2.00 -1.83 -1.59
C LEU A 89 0.73 -2.66 -1.36
N HIS A 90 -0.24 -2.21 -0.56
CA HIS A 90 -1.32 -3.06 -0.04
C HIS A 90 -2.09 -3.84 -1.12
N ASP A 91 -2.29 -3.26 -2.29
CA ASP A 91 -3.07 -3.81 -3.40
C ASP A 91 -2.21 -4.29 -4.60
N MET A 92 -0.87 -4.43 -4.43
CA MET A 92 0.04 -4.84 -5.53
C MET A 92 -0.25 -6.23 -6.11
N TYR A 93 -1.05 -7.04 -5.44
CA TYR A 93 -1.50 -8.35 -5.93
C TYR A 93 -3.04 -8.44 -5.98
N LYS A 94 -3.72 -7.30 -6.18
CA LYS A 94 -5.19 -7.22 -6.13
C LYS A 94 -5.93 -8.27 -6.95
N ASN A 95 -5.46 -8.54 -8.16
CA ASN A 95 -6.03 -9.57 -9.04
C ASN A 95 -5.25 -10.90 -8.99
N GLY A 96 -4.39 -11.11 -7.98
CA GLY A 96 -3.54 -12.29 -7.84
C GLY A 96 -2.21 -12.17 -8.60
N TYR A 97 -1.54 -13.30 -8.82
CA TYR A 97 -0.26 -13.36 -9.53
C TYR A 97 -0.39 -13.06 -11.03
N THR A 98 -1.52 -13.41 -11.60
CA THR A 98 -1.90 -13.09 -12.98
C THR A 98 -3.21 -12.35 -12.94
N ASP A 99 -3.47 -11.49 -13.94
CA ASP A 99 -4.72 -10.72 -13.97
C ASP A 99 -5.93 -11.64 -14.09
N SER A 100 -6.59 -11.91 -12.97
CA SER A 100 -7.86 -12.64 -12.90
C SER A 100 -9.07 -11.81 -13.37
N ARG A 101 -8.85 -10.54 -13.74
CA ARG A 101 -9.87 -9.53 -14.05
C ARG A 101 -10.80 -9.17 -12.88
N HIS A 102 -10.60 -9.78 -11.74
CA HIS A 102 -11.38 -9.55 -10.52
C HIS A 102 -10.47 -9.53 -9.30
N THR A 103 -10.87 -8.79 -8.29
CA THR A 103 -10.18 -8.77 -7.00
C THR A 103 -10.18 -10.17 -6.38
N VAL A 104 -8.99 -10.67 -6.04
CA VAL A 104 -8.83 -11.94 -5.32
C VAL A 104 -9.01 -11.66 -3.82
N LEU A 105 -9.92 -12.41 -3.18
CA LEU A 105 -10.27 -12.18 -1.75
C LEU A 105 -9.09 -12.28 -0.78
N THR A 106 -8.03 -13.00 -1.17
CA THR A 106 -6.83 -13.20 -0.36
C THR A 106 -5.64 -12.36 -0.86
N HIS A 107 -5.88 -11.29 -1.62
CA HIS A 107 -4.80 -10.46 -2.17
C HIS A 107 -3.94 -9.82 -1.08
N ASP A 108 -4.53 -9.50 0.07
CA ASP A 108 -3.84 -9.02 1.27
C ASP A 108 -2.80 -10.04 1.77
N ILE A 109 -3.18 -11.32 1.84
CA ILE A 109 -2.29 -12.42 2.24
C ILE A 109 -1.19 -12.62 1.20
N ILE A 110 -1.56 -12.66 -0.08
CA ILE A 110 -0.60 -12.86 -1.18
C ILE A 110 0.45 -11.75 -1.15
N CYS A 111 0.00 -10.48 -1.15
CA CYS A 111 0.92 -9.35 -1.19
C CYS A 111 1.83 -9.30 0.05
N ALA A 112 1.26 -9.47 1.24
CA ALA A 112 2.04 -9.47 2.48
C ALA A 112 3.08 -10.59 2.50
N THR A 113 2.70 -11.81 2.10
CA THR A 113 3.61 -12.97 2.07
C THR A 113 4.74 -12.76 1.07
N GLU A 114 4.43 -12.29 -0.14
CA GLU A 114 5.45 -12.00 -1.16
C GLU A 114 6.39 -10.87 -0.72
N PHE A 115 5.84 -9.80 -0.10
CA PHE A 115 6.67 -8.72 0.41
C PHE A 115 7.61 -9.21 1.51
N LYS A 116 7.10 -9.98 2.50
CA LYS A 116 7.92 -10.48 3.61
C LYS A 116 9.06 -11.35 3.11
N ARG A 117 8.76 -12.33 2.26
CA ARG A 117 9.79 -13.20 1.65
C ARG A 117 10.84 -12.39 0.90
N PHE A 118 10.40 -11.43 0.09
CA PHE A 118 11.32 -10.59 -0.66
C PHE A 118 12.17 -9.69 0.25
N ALA A 119 11.59 -9.11 1.29
CA ALA A 119 12.31 -8.25 2.23
C ALA A 119 13.37 -9.04 3.02
N GLU A 120 13.08 -10.27 3.43
CA GLU A 120 14.04 -11.16 4.08
C GLU A 120 15.22 -11.47 3.16
N GLU A 121 14.96 -11.93 1.92
CA GLU A 121 16.00 -12.20 0.90
C GLU A 121 16.84 -10.94 0.59
N TRP A 122 16.19 -9.80 0.49
CA TRP A 122 16.86 -8.51 0.24
C TRP A 122 17.76 -8.11 1.40
N GLY A 123 17.27 -8.25 2.64
CA GLY A 123 18.02 -7.97 3.86
C GLY A 123 19.27 -8.85 3.99
N GLU A 124 19.13 -10.16 3.80
CA GLU A 124 20.27 -11.10 3.80
C GLU A 124 21.34 -10.70 2.79
N LYS A 125 20.94 -10.34 1.58
CA LYS A 125 21.85 -9.95 0.49
C LYS A 125 22.53 -8.60 0.72
N ASN A 126 21.76 -7.58 1.18
CA ASN A 126 22.23 -6.19 1.15
C ASN A 126 22.72 -5.68 2.51
N LEU A 127 22.29 -6.33 3.62
CA LEU A 127 22.64 -5.92 4.97
C LEU A 127 23.61 -6.88 5.67
N HIS A 128 24.21 -7.82 4.96
CA HIS A 128 25.09 -8.83 5.54
C HIS A 128 26.19 -8.22 6.43
N PHE A 129 26.83 -7.15 5.99
CA PHE A 129 27.89 -6.44 6.73
C PHE A 129 27.36 -5.20 7.50
N ALA A 130 26.04 -4.98 7.58
CA ALA A 130 25.49 -3.87 8.32
C ALA A 130 25.62 -4.07 9.83
N SER A 131 25.61 -2.96 10.59
CA SER A 131 25.54 -3.00 12.04
C SER A 131 24.25 -3.68 12.50
N ARG A 132 24.26 -4.25 13.72
CA ARG A 132 23.06 -4.85 14.30
C ARG A 132 21.90 -3.86 14.37
N THR A 133 22.16 -2.65 14.84
CA THR A 133 21.13 -1.59 14.93
C THR A 133 20.44 -1.33 13.58
N ARG A 134 21.21 -1.30 12.47
CA ARG A 134 20.65 -1.09 11.13
C ARG A 134 19.81 -2.27 10.66
N LYS A 135 20.22 -3.51 11.02
CA LYS A 135 19.44 -4.71 10.72
C LYS A 135 18.13 -4.72 11.51
N ASP A 136 18.20 -4.48 12.81
CA ASP A 136 17.04 -4.45 13.70
C ASP A 136 16.04 -3.37 13.25
N GLU A 137 16.51 -2.17 12.86
CA GLU A 137 15.66 -1.11 12.32
C GLU A 137 14.98 -1.53 11.02
N TYR A 138 15.73 -2.16 10.11
CA TYR A 138 15.19 -2.66 8.85
C TYR A 138 14.10 -3.71 9.08
N GLU A 139 14.33 -4.69 9.96
CA GLU A 139 13.38 -5.74 10.32
C GLU A 139 12.10 -5.14 10.92
N ILE A 140 12.22 -4.22 11.88
CA ILE A 140 11.08 -3.52 12.48
C ILE A 140 10.23 -2.79 11.42
N LEU A 141 10.87 -2.11 10.48
CA LEU A 141 10.17 -1.37 9.44
C LEU A 141 9.48 -2.31 8.43
N THR A 142 10.15 -3.36 7.99
CA THR A 142 9.58 -4.32 7.04
C THR A 142 8.46 -5.16 7.67
N ASP A 143 8.55 -5.50 8.95
CA ASP A 143 7.47 -6.15 9.69
C ASP A 143 6.26 -5.22 9.83
N ALA A 144 6.47 -3.93 10.11
CA ALA A 144 5.39 -2.96 10.17
C ALA A 144 4.68 -2.78 8.81
N VAL A 145 5.42 -2.83 7.70
CA VAL A 145 4.85 -2.83 6.34
C VAL A 145 4.08 -4.12 6.05
N TYR A 146 4.64 -5.27 6.41
CA TYR A 146 3.96 -6.56 6.30
C TYR A 146 2.61 -6.55 7.03
N ASP A 147 2.59 -6.10 8.29
CA ASP A 147 1.37 -6.01 9.09
C ASP A 147 0.35 -5.05 8.46
N ALA A 148 0.79 -3.91 7.97
CA ALA A 148 -0.07 -2.94 7.30
C ALA A 148 -0.72 -3.53 6.04
N ILE A 149 0.06 -4.20 5.18
CA ILE A 149 -0.46 -4.88 3.99
C ILE A 149 -1.43 -6.01 4.40
N ARG A 150 -1.05 -6.82 5.38
CA ARG A 150 -1.82 -7.99 5.82
C ARG A 150 -3.18 -7.63 6.42
N GLN A 151 -3.28 -6.45 7.02
CA GLN A 151 -4.44 -5.99 7.78
C GLN A 151 -5.27 -4.93 7.04
N HIS A 152 -4.87 -4.47 5.83
CA HIS A 152 -5.52 -3.34 5.16
C HIS A 152 -7.00 -3.57 4.88
N MET A 153 -7.42 -4.80 4.60
CA MET A 153 -8.82 -5.14 4.38
C MET A 153 -9.71 -4.97 5.62
N GLY A 154 -9.12 -4.86 6.83
CA GLY A 154 -9.86 -4.67 8.07
C GLY A 154 -10.96 -5.71 8.26
N GLN A 155 -12.17 -5.22 8.58
CA GLN A 155 -13.35 -6.09 8.80
C GLN A 155 -13.81 -6.86 7.55
N TRP A 156 -13.38 -6.46 6.36
CA TRP A 156 -13.72 -7.15 5.10
C TRP A 156 -12.69 -8.20 4.68
N GLY A 157 -11.58 -8.30 5.40
CA GLY A 157 -10.56 -9.31 5.17
C GLY A 157 -11.05 -10.73 5.54
N THR A 158 -10.46 -11.73 4.92
CA THR A 158 -10.82 -13.15 5.08
C THR A 158 -10.77 -13.63 6.56
N TRP A 159 -10.00 -12.95 7.41
CA TRP A 159 -9.75 -13.32 8.80
C TRP A 159 -10.33 -12.33 9.81
N GLY A 160 -11.10 -11.32 9.36
CA GLY A 160 -11.64 -10.28 10.24
C GLY A 160 -10.53 -9.56 11.04
N ALA A 161 -9.34 -9.46 10.46
CA ALA A 161 -8.18 -8.90 11.11
C ALA A 161 -8.38 -7.39 11.32
N HIS A 162 -8.51 -6.98 12.58
CA HIS A 162 -8.45 -5.58 12.93
C HIS A 162 -6.99 -5.11 12.93
N ALA A 163 -6.77 -3.84 12.58
CA ALA A 163 -5.46 -3.23 12.68
C ALA A 163 -4.96 -3.31 14.14
N THR A 164 -3.78 -3.88 14.34
CA THR A 164 -3.19 -4.10 15.67
C THR A 164 -2.21 -3.00 16.08
N THR A 165 -1.83 -2.14 15.12
CA THR A 165 -0.93 -1.01 15.33
C THR A 165 -1.50 0.24 14.68
N TYR A 166 -1.09 1.43 15.15
CA TYR A 166 -1.48 2.68 14.50
C TYR A 166 -0.95 2.80 13.07
N THR A 167 0.20 2.18 12.75
CA THR A 167 0.72 2.10 11.38
C THR A 167 -0.25 1.37 10.47
N ALA A 168 -0.72 0.18 10.87
CA ALA A 168 -1.71 -0.57 10.11
C ALA A 168 -3.07 0.15 10.07
N GLU A 169 -3.51 0.76 11.19
CA GLU A 169 -4.78 1.51 11.24
C GLU A 169 -4.80 2.67 10.26
N VAL A 170 -3.69 3.43 10.13
CA VAL A 170 -3.61 4.53 9.14
C VAL A 170 -3.75 3.99 7.72
N VAL A 171 -3.10 2.86 7.37
CA VAL A 171 -3.23 2.26 6.04
C VAL A 171 -4.67 1.81 5.77
N VAL A 172 -5.29 1.08 6.73
CA VAL A 172 -6.71 0.67 6.63
C VAL A 172 -7.63 1.87 6.41
N MET A 173 -7.46 2.94 7.20
CA MET A 173 -8.30 4.14 7.09
C MET A 173 -8.07 4.89 5.79
N SER A 174 -6.83 4.93 5.31
CA SER A 174 -6.50 5.58 4.04
C SER A 174 -7.14 4.87 2.85
N ASP A 175 -7.04 3.54 2.81
CA ASP A 175 -7.70 2.71 1.80
C ASP A 175 -9.23 2.86 1.89
N TYR A 176 -9.80 2.74 3.09
CA TYR A 176 -11.22 2.92 3.31
C TYR A 176 -11.72 4.28 2.80
N ILE A 177 -11.03 5.37 3.14
CA ILE A 177 -11.43 6.72 2.72
C ILE A 177 -11.27 6.88 1.21
N ALA A 178 -10.13 6.45 0.63
CA ALA A 178 -9.86 6.55 -0.81
C ALA A 178 -10.90 5.79 -1.64
N SER A 179 -11.43 4.67 -1.12
CA SER A 179 -12.43 3.85 -1.81
C SER A 179 -13.87 4.40 -1.71
N ARG A 180 -14.11 5.62 -1.19
CA ARG A 180 -15.48 6.13 -1.00
C ARG A 180 -15.91 7.11 -2.10
N LYS A 181 -17.13 6.93 -2.59
CA LYS A 181 -17.75 7.77 -3.65
C LYS A 181 -18.08 9.19 -3.23
N PHE A 182 -17.93 9.57 -1.96
CA PHE A 182 -18.16 10.95 -1.58
C PHE A 182 -17.18 11.94 -2.27
N PHE A 183 -16.04 11.46 -2.77
CA PHE A 183 -15.17 12.27 -3.62
C PHE A 183 -15.81 12.67 -4.97
N ASP A 184 -16.83 11.93 -5.42
CA ASP A 184 -17.54 12.24 -6.68
C ASP A 184 -18.55 13.39 -6.53
N ILE A 185 -18.96 13.76 -5.30
CA ILE A 185 -19.98 14.80 -5.06
C ILE A 185 -19.58 16.12 -5.73
N TYR A 186 -18.29 16.45 -5.71
CA TYR A 186 -17.78 17.69 -6.27
C TYR A 186 -17.52 17.62 -7.78
N SER A 187 -17.45 16.45 -8.39
CA SER A 187 -17.20 16.30 -9.82
C SER A 187 -18.45 16.51 -10.69
N THR A 188 -19.64 16.35 -10.08
CA THR A 188 -20.92 16.48 -10.79
C THR A 188 -21.45 17.91 -10.85
N GLU A 189 -20.98 18.81 -9.97
CA GLU A 189 -21.46 20.21 -9.90
C GLU A 189 -20.67 21.18 -10.81
N VAL A 190 -19.53 20.78 -11.35
CA VAL A 190 -18.64 21.68 -12.13
C VAL A 190 -19.01 21.69 -13.62
N ASN A 191 -19.92 20.84 -14.09
CA ASN A 191 -20.32 20.71 -15.50
C ASN A 191 -21.78 21.17 -15.77
N GLN A 192 -22.36 22.07 -14.94
CA GLN A 192 -23.65 22.70 -15.25
C GLN A 192 -23.46 24.17 -15.65
#